data_bcc205acbd1feea069ebc7a8dbf543b9
#
_entry.id   bcc205acbd1feea069ebc7a8dbf543b9
#
_cell.length_a   1.000
_cell.length_b   1.000
_cell.length_c   1.000
_cell.angle_alpha   90.00
_cell.angle_beta   90.00
_cell.angle_gamma   90.00
#
_symmetry.space_group_name_H-M   'P 1'
#
loop_
_entity.id
_entity.type
_entity.pdbx_description
1 polymer ?
#
loop_
_entity_poly.entity_id
_entity_poly.type
_entity_poly.pdbx_seq_one_letter_code
_entity_poly.pdbx_strand_id
1 'polypeptide(L)'
;SYLETLTDTHGDVPEFINPKYADETRTSFKTPARLECMMQDFPRHMPQKARIGYCCLPRWACFSPVKRDADSAIAEARKTGYGESFFSMEEDFYKLFRRALRDESMTLGDTSWDEAVTPADGVPSLPIVLLTPFAALSLSEMRSHFTDSFQMSERSVLVLDGPHITIENSTLDGALEV
;
A
#
# COMPACT_ATOMS: atom_id res chain seq x y z
N SER A 1 7.09 -20.16 -25.66
CA SER A 1 7.37 -19.72 -24.27
C SER A 1 7.12 -18.22 -24.12
N TYR A 2 7.12 -17.71 -22.90
CA TYR A 2 7.03 -16.26 -22.64
C TYR A 2 8.12 -15.49 -23.42
N LEU A 3 9.36 -15.96 -23.37
CA LEU A 3 10.48 -15.29 -24.04
C LEU A 3 10.34 -15.32 -25.58
N GLU A 4 9.87 -16.39 -26.17
CA GLU A 4 9.57 -16.47 -27.61
C GLU A 4 8.50 -15.44 -27.98
N THR A 5 7.39 -15.40 -27.26
CA THR A 5 6.32 -14.42 -27.50
C THR A 5 6.84 -12.98 -27.36
N LEU A 6 7.66 -12.70 -26.33
CA LEU A 6 8.27 -11.38 -26.13
C LEU A 6 9.17 -10.99 -27.32
N THR A 7 9.95 -11.94 -27.85
CA THR A 7 10.78 -11.71 -29.00
C THR A 7 9.96 -11.50 -30.29
N ASP A 8 8.94 -12.32 -30.51
CA ASP A 8 8.10 -12.28 -31.72
C ASP A 8 7.25 -11.00 -31.78
N THR A 9 6.82 -10.50 -30.63
CA THR A 9 6.02 -9.26 -30.53
C THR A 9 6.84 -8.01 -30.26
N HIS A 10 8.17 -8.13 -30.11
CA HIS A 10 9.05 -7.05 -29.67
C HIS A 10 8.61 -6.39 -28.35
N GLY A 11 7.84 -7.11 -27.52
CA GLY A 11 7.28 -6.60 -26.28
C GLY A 11 6.06 -5.69 -26.44
N ASP A 12 5.54 -5.54 -27.65
CA ASP A 12 4.35 -4.73 -27.89
C ASP A 12 3.14 -5.32 -27.15
N VAL A 13 2.34 -4.43 -26.57
CA VAL A 13 1.07 -4.75 -25.93
C VAL A 13 -0.03 -3.85 -26.51
N PRO A 14 -1.30 -4.28 -26.47
CA PRO A 14 -2.39 -3.50 -27.02
C PRO A 14 -2.45 -2.11 -26.42
N GLU A 15 -2.51 -1.10 -27.28
CA GLU A 15 -2.70 0.29 -26.89
C GLU A 15 -4.18 0.64 -26.86
N PHE A 16 -4.54 1.55 -25.96
CA PHE A 16 -5.90 2.09 -25.86
C PHE A 16 -5.87 3.58 -25.50
N ILE A 17 -6.95 4.25 -25.77
CA ILE A 17 -7.15 5.64 -25.34
C ILE A 17 -7.96 5.62 -24.04
N ASN A 18 -7.48 6.33 -23.02
CA ASN A 18 -8.19 6.53 -21.77
C ASN A 18 -8.74 7.99 -21.71
N PRO A 19 -9.87 8.29 -22.35
CA PRO A 19 -10.36 9.64 -22.45
C PRO A 19 -10.95 10.13 -21.13
N LYS A 20 -10.65 11.38 -20.78
CA LYS A 20 -11.36 12.11 -19.72
C LYS A 20 -12.30 13.08 -20.38
N TYR A 21 -13.58 12.81 -20.29
CA TYR A 21 -14.61 13.64 -20.87
C TYR A 21 -14.89 14.90 -20.03
N ALA A 22 -15.28 15.98 -20.68
CA ALA A 22 -15.62 17.24 -20.03
C ALA A 22 -16.94 17.12 -19.23
N ASP A 23 -17.87 16.31 -19.73
CA ASP A 23 -19.19 16.09 -19.15
C ASP A 23 -19.73 14.68 -19.47
N GLU A 24 -20.93 14.40 -19.02
CA GLU A 24 -21.60 13.11 -19.21
C GLU A 24 -22.01 12.83 -20.68
N THR A 25 -22.06 13.83 -21.54
CA THR A 25 -22.39 13.64 -22.96
C THR A 25 -21.28 12.92 -23.71
N ARG A 26 -20.06 12.94 -23.20
CA ARG A 26 -18.87 12.33 -23.79
C ARG A 26 -18.54 12.79 -25.21
N THR A 27 -18.93 14.01 -25.55
CA THR A 27 -18.71 14.59 -26.88
C THR A 27 -17.42 15.37 -27.00
N SER A 28 -16.86 15.80 -25.87
CA SER A 28 -15.61 16.56 -25.80
C SER A 28 -14.71 16.07 -24.67
N PHE A 29 -13.40 16.16 -24.86
CA PHE A 29 -12.42 15.80 -23.85
C PHE A 29 -12.15 16.98 -22.92
N LYS A 30 -12.01 16.69 -21.61
CA LYS A 30 -11.60 17.66 -20.61
C LYS A 30 -10.13 18.07 -20.77
N THR A 31 -9.31 17.12 -21.19
CA THR A 31 -7.86 17.26 -21.38
C THR A 31 -7.43 16.41 -22.58
N PRO A 32 -6.26 16.68 -23.19
CA PRO A 32 -5.70 15.79 -24.20
C PRO A 32 -5.65 14.35 -23.71
N ALA A 33 -6.15 13.42 -24.51
CA ALA A 33 -6.04 11.99 -24.24
C ALA A 33 -4.63 11.48 -24.61
N ARG A 34 -4.18 10.46 -23.93
CA ARG A 34 -2.92 9.76 -24.20
C ARG A 34 -3.20 8.34 -24.68
N LEU A 35 -2.31 7.83 -25.51
CA LEU A 35 -2.20 6.40 -25.72
C LEU A 35 -1.62 5.78 -24.44
N GLU A 36 -2.26 4.75 -23.96
CA GLU A 36 -1.84 3.97 -22.79
C GLU A 36 -1.77 2.50 -23.17
N CYS A 37 -0.93 1.75 -22.50
CA CYS A 37 -0.87 0.30 -22.56
C CYS A 37 -0.75 -0.27 -21.14
N MET A 38 -1.16 -1.49 -20.96
CA MET A 38 -1.08 -2.20 -19.69
C MET A 38 -0.28 -3.48 -19.85
N MET A 39 0.76 -3.68 -19.03
CA MET A 39 1.56 -4.90 -19.06
C MET A 39 0.73 -6.16 -18.80
N GLN A 40 -0.35 -6.08 -18.04
CA GLN A 40 -1.27 -7.19 -17.83
C GLN A 40 -2.04 -7.62 -19.07
N ASP A 41 -1.98 -6.86 -20.18
CA ASP A 41 -2.54 -7.26 -21.46
C ASP A 41 -1.59 -8.15 -22.30
N PHE A 42 -0.31 -8.27 -21.90
CA PHE A 42 0.65 -9.15 -22.55
C PHE A 42 0.17 -10.61 -22.73
N PRO A 43 -0.58 -11.20 -21.80
CA PRO A 43 -1.16 -12.54 -21.98
C PRO A 43 -2.01 -12.71 -23.24
N ARG A 44 -2.53 -11.64 -23.84
CA ARG A 44 -3.30 -11.70 -25.10
C ARG A 44 -2.46 -12.16 -26.29
N HIS A 45 -1.14 -11.99 -26.22
CA HIS A 45 -0.21 -12.43 -27.24
C HIS A 45 0.26 -13.87 -27.03
N MET A 46 -0.01 -14.45 -25.88
CA MET A 46 0.42 -15.81 -25.57
C MET A 46 -0.39 -16.83 -26.39
N PRO A 47 0.22 -17.95 -26.80
CA PRO A 47 -0.50 -19.03 -27.47
C PRO A 47 -1.71 -19.48 -26.64
N GLN A 48 -2.81 -19.84 -27.31
CA GLN A 48 -4.07 -20.28 -26.66
C GLN A 48 -3.87 -21.41 -25.63
N LYS A 49 -2.88 -22.26 -25.82
CA LYS A 49 -2.51 -23.35 -24.90
C LYS A 49 -1.61 -22.92 -23.73
N ALA A 50 -1.23 -21.64 -23.67
CA ALA A 50 -0.39 -21.16 -22.57
C ALA A 50 -1.13 -21.23 -21.23
N ARG A 51 -0.41 -21.64 -20.20
CA ARG A 51 -0.90 -21.60 -18.82
C ARG A 51 -0.52 -20.28 -18.21
N ILE A 52 -1.53 -19.46 -17.95
CA ILE A 52 -1.36 -18.12 -17.41
C ILE A 52 -2.02 -18.08 -16.03
N GLY A 53 -1.34 -17.46 -15.07
CA GLY A 53 -1.85 -17.21 -13.74
C GLY A 53 -1.56 -15.78 -13.32
N TYR A 54 -2.20 -15.35 -12.25
CA TYR A 54 -1.96 -14.04 -11.63
C TYR A 54 -1.96 -14.19 -10.11
N CYS A 55 -1.26 -13.27 -9.45
CA CYS A 55 -1.33 -13.11 -8.01
C CYS A 55 -2.24 -11.94 -7.70
N CYS A 56 -3.21 -12.18 -6.82
CA CYS A 56 -4.08 -11.13 -6.30
C CYS A 56 -3.56 -10.71 -4.93
N LEU A 57 -3.09 -9.49 -4.82
CA LEU A 57 -2.62 -8.93 -3.57
C LEU A 57 -3.69 -8.01 -2.98
N PRO A 58 -3.87 -7.98 -1.66
CA PRO A 58 -4.81 -7.06 -1.03
C PRO A 58 -4.34 -5.61 -1.23
N ARG A 59 -5.30 -4.71 -1.48
CA ARG A 59 -5.01 -3.30 -1.75
C ARG A 59 -4.14 -2.66 -0.66
N TRP A 60 -4.45 -2.92 0.60
CA TRP A 60 -3.73 -2.35 1.74
C TRP A 60 -2.24 -2.70 1.78
N ALA A 61 -1.84 -3.81 1.17
CA ALA A 61 -0.45 -4.27 1.18
C ALA A 61 0.38 -3.78 -0.02
N CYS A 62 -0.26 -3.33 -1.10
CA CYS A 62 0.47 -3.11 -2.34
C CYS A 62 0.04 -1.88 -3.14
N PHE A 63 -1.00 -1.14 -2.72
CA PHE A 63 -1.50 -0.05 -3.55
C PHE A 63 -2.06 1.11 -2.72
N SER A 64 -1.27 2.17 -2.59
CA SER A 64 -1.69 3.43 -1.98
C SER A 64 -1.22 4.62 -2.84
N PRO A 65 -1.95 4.96 -3.91
CA PRO A 65 -1.55 6.02 -4.82
C PRO A 65 -1.85 7.41 -4.25
N VAL A 66 -1.05 8.39 -4.65
CA VAL A 66 -1.32 9.81 -4.43
C VAL A 66 -1.84 10.41 -5.74
N LYS A 67 -3.11 10.72 -5.80
CA LYS A 67 -3.80 11.21 -7.00
C LYS A 67 -4.65 12.45 -6.78
N ARG A 68 -4.85 12.85 -5.52
CA ARG A 68 -5.79 13.89 -5.12
C ARG A 68 -5.15 14.90 -4.19
N ASP A 69 -5.63 16.14 -4.25
CA ASP A 69 -5.44 17.14 -3.21
C ASP A 69 -6.24 16.75 -1.94
N ALA A 70 -6.00 17.45 -0.83
CA ALA A 70 -6.59 17.14 0.46
C ALA A 70 -8.13 17.18 0.45
N ASP A 71 -8.72 18.23 -0.15
CA ASP A 71 -10.17 18.42 -0.14
C ASP A 71 -10.88 17.36 -0.99
N SER A 72 -10.37 17.09 -2.18
CA SER A 72 -10.87 16.02 -3.06
C SER A 72 -10.70 14.65 -2.42
N ALA A 73 -9.63 14.43 -1.67
CA ALA A 73 -9.36 13.17 -0.97
C ALA A 73 -10.36 12.90 0.15
N ILE A 74 -10.74 13.91 0.91
CA ILE A 74 -11.76 13.79 1.97
C ILE A 74 -13.10 13.35 1.38
N ALA A 75 -13.51 13.98 0.27
CA ALA A 75 -14.75 13.64 -0.41
C ALA A 75 -14.74 12.20 -0.96
N GLU A 76 -13.62 11.79 -1.55
CA GLU A 76 -13.45 10.45 -2.08
C GLU A 76 -13.37 9.39 -0.98
N ALA A 77 -12.66 9.66 0.12
CA ALA A 77 -12.56 8.74 1.25
C ALA A 77 -13.92 8.43 1.87
N ARG A 78 -14.80 9.43 1.97
CA ARG A 78 -16.18 9.25 2.45
C ARG A 78 -17.01 8.35 1.53
N LYS A 79 -16.70 8.35 0.23
CA LYS A 79 -17.45 7.60 -0.78
C LYS A 79 -16.92 6.17 -0.97
N THR A 80 -15.61 5.99 -0.94
CA THR A 80 -14.95 4.73 -1.35
C THR A 80 -14.15 4.06 -0.22
N GLY A 81 -13.90 4.77 0.88
CA GLY A 81 -12.99 4.35 1.93
C GLY A 81 -11.50 4.67 1.65
N TYR A 82 -11.18 5.27 0.49
CA TYR A 82 -9.80 5.55 0.08
C TYR A 82 -9.64 7.00 -0.36
N GLY A 83 -8.73 7.73 0.30
CA GLY A 83 -8.49 9.14 0.00
C GLY A 83 -7.61 9.37 -1.22
N GLU A 84 -6.63 8.53 -1.45
CA GLU A 84 -5.64 8.67 -2.53
C GLU A 84 -4.86 9.99 -2.48
N SER A 85 -4.50 10.44 -1.28
CA SER A 85 -3.72 11.65 -0.99
C SER A 85 -2.42 11.32 -0.26
N PHE A 86 -1.59 12.33 -0.01
CA PHE A 86 -0.40 12.16 0.83
C PHE A 86 -0.74 11.65 2.23
N PHE A 87 -1.79 12.17 2.83
CA PHE A 87 -2.23 11.76 4.17
C PHE A 87 -2.69 10.31 4.19
N SER A 88 -3.48 9.88 3.20
CA SER A 88 -3.91 8.48 3.13
C SER A 88 -2.77 7.53 2.81
N MET A 89 -1.81 7.96 2.01
CA MET A 89 -0.63 7.15 1.71
C MET A 89 0.24 6.95 2.95
N GLU A 90 0.48 8.01 3.71
CA GLU A 90 1.22 7.95 4.96
C GLU A 90 0.54 7.03 5.98
N GLU A 91 -0.76 7.17 6.16
CA GLU A 91 -1.56 6.32 7.04
C GLU A 91 -1.54 4.85 6.59
N ASP A 92 -1.71 4.58 5.30
CA ASP A 92 -1.64 3.21 4.76
C ASP A 92 -0.27 2.58 5.00
N PHE A 93 0.80 3.38 4.96
CA PHE A 93 2.14 2.93 5.24
C PHE A 93 2.31 2.51 6.72
N TYR A 94 1.81 3.31 7.65
CA TYR A 94 1.81 2.95 9.07
C TYR A 94 0.92 1.73 9.35
N LYS A 95 -0.24 1.64 8.72
CA LYS A 95 -1.12 0.47 8.81
C LYS A 95 -0.46 -0.80 8.31
N LEU A 96 0.37 -0.71 7.26
CA LEU A 96 1.12 -1.85 6.74
C LEU A 96 2.01 -2.46 7.84
N PHE A 97 2.81 -1.63 8.52
CA PHE A 97 3.69 -2.11 9.58
C PHE A 97 2.93 -2.60 10.80
N ARG A 98 1.88 -1.91 11.23
CA ARG A 98 1.04 -2.36 12.34
C ARG A 98 0.46 -3.76 12.07
N ARG A 99 -0.10 -3.98 10.88
CA ARG A 99 -0.64 -5.28 10.47
C ARG A 99 0.43 -6.35 10.36
N ALA A 100 1.60 -5.98 9.88
CA ALA A 100 2.71 -6.90 9.72
C ALA A 100 3.27 -7.39 11.06
N LEU A 101 3.26 -6.55 12.09
CA LEU A 101 3.68 -6.90 13.44
C LEU A 101 2.62 -7.67 14.22
N ARG A 102 1.35 -7.60 13.82
CA ARG A 102 0.28 -8.26 14.55
C ARG A 102 0.40 -9.77 14.48
N ASP A 103 0.66 -10.38 15.60
CA ASP A 103 0.52 -11.81 15.85
C ASP A 103 0.05 -12.04 17.30
N GLU A 104 -0.09 -13.30 17.72
CA GLU A 104 -0.62 -13.65 19.05
C GLU A 104 0.26 -13.16 20.22
N SER A 105 1.54 -12.88 19.97
CA SER A 105 2.51 -12.41 20.98
C SER A 105 2.57 -10.89 21.10
N MET A 106 1.95 -10.16 20.17
CA MET A 106 2.03 -8.70 20.09
C MET A 106 0.67 -8.05 20.28
N THR A 107 0.60 -7.12 21.21
CA THR A 107 -0.57 -6.29 21.44
C THR A 107 -0.28 -4.84 21.08
N LEU A 108 -0.91 -4.37 20.01
CA LEU A 108 -0.75 -3.01 19.48
C LEU A 108 -2.02 -2.18 19.73
N GLY A 109 -2.38 -1.92 20.98
CA GLY A 109 -3.56 -1.13 21.32
C GLY A 109 -4.90 -1.68 20.81
N ASP A 110 -5.91 -0.81 20.67
CA ASP A 110 -7.20 -1.16 20.06
C ASP A 110 -7.03 -1.36 18.53
N THR A 111 -7.70 -2.34 17.98
CA THR A 111 -7.58 -2.73 16.57
C THR A 111 -8.64 -2.11 15.67
N SER A 112 -9.56 -1.34 16.22
CA SER A 112 -10.66 -0.68 15.48
C SER A 112 -10.16 0.30 14.40
N TRP A 113 -8.97 0.85 14.57
CA TRP A 113 -8.35 1.76 13.61
C TRP A 113 -7.87 1.10 12.31
N ASP A 114 -7.71 -0.22 12.25
CA ASP A 114 -7.26 -0.92 11.02
C ASP A 114 -8.30 -0.84 9.90
N GLU A 115 -9.56 -0.75 10.26
CA GLU A 115 -10.68 -0.64 9.33
C GLU A 115 -11.14 0.81 9.16
N ALA A 116 -10.61 1.73 9.98
CA ALA A 116 -11.00 3.13 9.90
C ALA A 116 -10.64 3.75 8.55
N VAL A 117 -11.55 4.54 8.04
CA VAL A 117 -11.29 5.45 6.92
C VAL A 117 -10.16 6.39 7.33
N THR A 118 -9.26 6.66 6.41
CA THR A 118 -8.17 7.63 6.62
C THR A 118 -8.69 8.90 7.24
N PRO A 119 -8.05 9.40 8.31
CA PRO A 119 -8.46 10.63 8.96
C PRO A 119 -8.60 11.78 7.96
N ALA A 120 -9.70 12.49 8.05
CA ALA A 120 -9.99 13.59 7.12
C ALA A 120 -9.13 14.85 7.40
N ASP A 121 -8.57 14.94 8.59
CA ASP A 121 -7.72 16.04 9.06
C ASP A 121 -6.24 15.85 8.71
N GLY A 122 -5.88 14.71 8.15
CA GLY A 122 -4.51 14.40 7.76
C GLY A 122 -3.57 14.05 8.91
N VAL A 123 -4.10 13.84 10.11
CA VAL A 123 -3.31 13.35 11.24
C VAL A 123 -3.26 11.82 11.19
N PRO A 124 -2.07 11.20 11.19
CA PRO A 124 -1.95 9.75 11.21
C PRO A 124 -2.60 9.14 12.45
N SER A 125 -3.22 7.98 12.28
CA SER A 125 -3.76 7.22 13.40
C SER A 125 -2.65 6.64 14.25
N LEU A 126 -2.78 6.75 15.55
CA LEU A 126 -1.88 6.09 16.50
C LEU A 126 -2.37 4.65 16.78
N PRO A 127 -1.49 3.75 17.17
CA PRO A 127 -0.05 3.91 17.30
C PRO A 127 0.66 3.97 15.93
N ILE A 128 1.77 4.68 15.84
CA ILE A 128 2.62 4.71 14.66
C ILE A 128 3.71 3.65 14.78
N VAL A 129 3.86 2.82 13.76
CA VAL A 129 4.98 1.89 13.62
C VAL A 129 5.64 2.16 12.27
N LEU A 130 6.93 2.43 12.29
CA LEU A 130 7.74 2.67 11.11
C LEU A 130 9.02 1.83 11.17
N LEU A 131 9.28 1.09 10.11
CA LEU A 131 10.54 0.40 9.90
C LEU A 131 11.19 0.91 8.64
N THR A 132 12.47 1.26 8.75
CA THR A 132 13.26 1.61 7.58
C THR A 132 13.84 0.35 6.91
N PRO A 133 14.29 0.44 5.66
CA PRO A 133 15.00 -0.67 5.00
C PRO A 133 16.28 -1.11 5.71
N PHE A 134 16.83 -0.29 6.60
CA PHE A 134 18.00 -0.67 7.43
C PHE A 134 17.62 -1.63 8.56
N ALA A 135 16.39 -1.53 9.05
CA ALA A 135 15.90 -2.44 10.07
C ALA A 135 15.47 -3.78 9.49
N ALA A 136 14.66 -3.77 8.41
CA ALA A 136 14.16 -5.01 7.81
C ALA A 136 13.76 -4.82 6.34
N LEU A 137 14.01 -5.84 5.52
CA LEU A 137 13.58 -5.92 4.11
C LEU A 137 12.41 -6.88 3.88
N SER A 138 12.01 -7.63 4.89
CA SER A 138 10.90 -8.57 4.81
C SER A 138 10.09 -8.61 6.09
N LEU A 139 8.84 -9.06 6.01
CA LEU A 139 7.97 -9.23 7.18
C LEU A 139 8.54 -10.24 8.18
N SER A 140 9.21 -11.28 7.71
CA SER A 140 9.85 -12.27 8.56
C SER A 140 11.01 -11.66 9.35
N GLU A 141 11.85 -10.87 8.68
CA GLU A 141 12.96 -10.18 9.32
C GLU A 141 12.46 -9.14 10.32
N MET A 142 11.45 -8.37 9.95
CA MET A 142 10.80 -7.41 10.85
C MET A 142 10.31 -8.07 12.15
N ARG A 143 9.65 -9.22 12.06
CA ARG A 143 9.17 -9.96 13.23
C ARG A 143 10.30 -10.52 14.06
N SER A 144 11.44 -10.86 13.49
CA SER A 144 12.58 -11.39 14.22
C SER A 144 13.25 -10.38 15.17
N HIS A 145 12.92 -9.10 15.05
CA HIS A 145 13.34 -8.10 16.02
C HIS A 145 12.62 -8.22 17.37
N PHE A 146 11.51 -8.93 17.42
CA PHE A 146 10.71 -9.12 18.64
C PHE A 146 10.79 -10.58 19.07
N THR A 147 11.41 -10.85 20.21
CA THR A 147 11.68 -12.23 20.66
C THR A 147 10.67 -12.76 21.66
N ASP A 148 9.94 -11.89 22.35
CA ASP A 148 8.94 -12.24 23.34
C ASP A 148 7.70 -11.33 23.20
N SER A 149 6.92 -11.20 24.26
CA SER A 149 5.76 -10.31 24.25
C SER A 149 6.17 -8.86 24.08
N PHE A 150 5.54 -8.18 23.15
CA PHE A 150 5.62 -6.73 22.96
C PHE A 150 4.24 -6.10 23.05
N GLN A 151 4.12 -5.08 23.89
CA GLN A 151 2.88 -4.33 24.04
C GLN A 151 3.13 -2.86 23.72
N MET A 152 2.18 -2.24 23.05
CA MET A 152 2.27 -0.86 22.63
C MET A 152 0.95 -0.16 22.91
N SER A 153 1.01 0.98 23.61
CA SER A 153 -0.20 1.76 23.87
C SER A 153 -0.71 2.45 22.61
N GLU A 154 -1.98 2.85 22.61
CA GLU A 154 -2.62 3.53 21.47
C GLU A 154 -1.96 4.85 21.10
N ARG A 155 -1.25 5.50 22.01
CA ARG A 155 -0.58 6.79 21.78
C ARG A 155 0.90 6.67 21.47
N SER A 156 1.38 5.48 21.23
CA SER A 156 2.82 5.24 21.09
C SER A 156 3.31 5.39 19.64
N VAL A 157 4.60 5.68 19.53
CA VAL A 157 5.34 5.76 18.27
C VAL A 157 6.57 4.88 18.37
N LEU A 158 6.74 3.94 17.45
CA LEU A 158 7.90 3.09 17.33
C LEU A 158 8.57 3.29 15.98
N VAL A 159 9.83 3.69 15.98
CA VAL A 159 10.65 3.79 14.77
C VAL A 159 11.87 2.88 14.92
N LEU A 160 12.03 1.94 13.98
CA LEU A 160 13.21 1.07 13.92
C LEU A 160 14.00 1.42 12.65
N ASP A 161 15.23 1.94 12.85
CA ASP A 161 16.10 2.46 11.78
C ASP A 161 17.50 1.84 11.76
N GLY A 162 17.73 0.76 12.44
CA GLY A 162 19.04 0.12 12.51
C GLY A 162 19.00 -1.39 12.31
N PRO A 163 20.13 -1.99 11.89
CA PRO A 163 20.28 -3.43 11.88
C PRO A 163 20.51 -3.95 13.31
N HIS A 164 20.26 -5.23 13.51
CA HIS A 164 20.58 -5.94 14.77
C HIS A 164 19.82 -5.43 16.00
N ILE A 165 18.62 -4.91 15.82
CA ILE A 165 17.73 -4.53 16.91
C ILE A 165 17.08 -5.80 17.49
N THR A 166 16.99 -5.88 18.82
CA THR A 166 16.20 -6.90 19.50
C THR A 166 15.34 -6.23 20.57
N ILE A 167 14.06 -6.52 20.56
CA ILE A 167 13.08 -6.03 21.54
C ILE A 167 12.53 -7.23 22.28
N GLU A 168 12.78 -7.29 23.58
CA GLU A 168 12.43 -8.42 24.44
C GLU A 168 11.48 -7.97 25.54
N ASN A 169 10.36 -8.68 25.69
CA ASN A 169 9.43 -8.59 26.82
C ASN A 169 9.15 -7.14 27.26
N SER A 170 8.74 -6.30 26.34
CA SER A 170 8.72 -4.85 26.51
C SER A 170 7.32 -4.28 26.38
N THR A 171 7.09 -3.16 27.08
CA THR A 171 5.89 -2.33 26.94
C THR A 171 6.29 -0.90 26.56
N LEU A 172 5.75 -0.40 25.48
CA LEU A 172 5.97 0.99 25.02
C LEU A 172 4.73 1.83 25.26
N ASP A 173 4.91 2.90 26.03
CA ASP A 173 3.90 3.95 26.25
C ASP A 173 4.57 5.32 26.05
N GLY A 174 4.64 5.76 24.80
CA GLY A 174 5.34 6.95 24.38
C GLY A 174 6.04 6.75 23.05
N ALA A 175 7.15 7.44 22.82
CA ALA A 175 7.92 7.37 21.58
C ALA A 175 9.28 6.69 21.79
N LEU A 176 9.61 5.77 20.90
CA LEU A 176 10.92 5.10 20.85
C LEU A 176 11.41 5.10 19.39
N GLU A 177 12.64 5.56 19.21
CA GLU A 177 13.40 5.48 17.97
C GLU A 177 14.73 4.76 18.26
N VAL A 178 15.05 3.74 17.45
CA VAL A 178 16.26 2.90 17.60
C VAL A 178 16.94 2.72 16.27
#